data_5ef86c0ea0b3a72a85d4adf1a06eb395
#
_entry.id   5ef86c0ea0b3a72a85d4adf1a06eb395
#
_cell.length_a   1.000
_cell.length_b   1.000
_cell.length_c   1.000
_cell.angle_alpha   90.00
_cell.angle_beta   90.00
_cell.angle_gamma   90.00
#
_symmetry.space_group_name_H-M   'P 1'
#
loop_
_entity.id
_entity.type
_entity.pdbx_description
1 polymer ?
#
loop_
_entity_poly.entity_id
_entity_poly.type
_entity_poly.pdbx_seq_one_letter_code
_entity_poly.pdbx_strand_id
1 'polypeptide(L)'
;FLERVITSVYELEDHAHTGKRFNGGFEAWQHARDVARQQHYDAYDEFNTKRSQLQARAQTQQQWSAAGVRKAKTDKSEPDKNIKAHRIATSEKVAGKAKQTERALERLERNERVEAPWEPWELHLDFATAERSGTDVAALHAATVRLGEFTLGPVDVAVTAGDRIMITGENGSGKTTLLRALFGEVELDSGSVQLGRSVQVSTLRQQRKLFADAPSLLRGFTDAVGCDDQVVRSQLAKLGLDTQRIDRPVADLSPGEQTRAALGLFAVRGSNVRVLDEPTNHLDLPAIEQLEAALQAFPHTVLLVTHDRRLLEAVTTNRHWHVEHGQLVERR
;
A
#
# COMPACT_ATOMS: atom_id res chain seq x y z
N PHE A 1 -24.38 -1.96 1.95
CA PHE A 1 -25.16 -3.19 1.77
C PHE A 1 -24.79 -4.24 2.82
N LEU A 2 -23.51 -4.53 3.00
CA LEU A 2 -23.00 -5.52 3.96
C LEU A 2 -23.47 -5.24 5.39
N GLU A 3 -23.45 -4.00 5.84
CA GLU A 3 -23.88 -3.59 7.20
C GLU A 3 -25.34 -3.92 7.52
N ARG A 4 -26.21 -3.94 6.50
CA ARG A 4 -27.65 -4.21 6.69
C ARG A 4 -28.00 -5.69 6.61
N VAL A 5 -27.10 -6.52 6.10
CA VAL A 5 -27.42 -7.93 5.78
C VAL A 5 -26.58 -8.91 6.61
N ILE A 6 -25.37 -8.51 7.03
CA ILE A 6 -24.45 -9.41 7.73
C ILE A 6 -24.71 -9.38 9.24
N THR A 7 -24.92 -10.57 9.82
CA THR A 7 -25.03 -10.77 11.27
C THR A 7 -23.79 -11.39 11.89
N SER A 8 -22.88 -11.91 11.08
CA SER A 8 -21.57 -12.42 11.53
C SER A 8 -20.56 -12.40 10.39
N VAL A 9 -19.28 -12.21 10.74
CA VAL A 9 -18.13 -12.24 9.82
C VAL A 9 -17.23 -13.42 10.20
N TYR A 10 -16.77 -14.17 9.21
CA TYR A 10 -15.75 -15.20 9.40
C TYR A 10 -14.48 -14.73 8.69
N GLU A 11 -13.46 -14.38 9.49
CA GLU A 11 -12.17 -13.91 8.99
C GLU A 11 -11.19 -15.08 8.87
N LEU A 12 -10.57 -15.22 7.70
CA LEU A 12 -9.48 -16.15 7.46
C LEU A 12 -8.16 -15.40 7.50
N GLU A 13 -7.29 -15.74 8.44
CA GLU A 13 -5.95 -15.18 8.56
C GLU A 13 -4.98 -16.06 7.73
N ASP A 14 -4.52 -15.54 6.59
CA ASP A 14 -3.67 -16.27 5.64
C ASP A 14 -2.31 -16.64 6.26
N HIS A 15 -1.68 -15.72 7.00
CA HIS A 15 -0.37 -15.94 7.61
C HIS A 15 -0.40 -16.91 8.80
N ALA A 16 -1.49 -16.94 9.55
CA ALA A 16 -1.67 -17.82 10.71
C ALA A 16 -2.42 -19.12 10.36
N HIS A 17 -2.95 -19.23 9.15
CA HIS A 17 -3.81 -20.34 8.70
C HIS A 17 -4.95 -20.65 9.67
N THR A 18 -5.50 -19.60 10.29
CA THR A 18 -6.60 -19.70 11.26
C THR A 18 -7.81 -18.93 10.80
N GLY A 19 -8.97 -19.33 11.30
CA GLY A 19 -10.22 -18.63 11.03
C GLY A 19 -10.88 -18.22 12.34
N LYS A 20 -11.36 -16.97 12.41
CA LYS A 20 -12.09 -16.43 13.56
C LYS A 20 -13.47 -15.98 13.14
N ARG A 21 -14.46 -16.34 13.94
CA ARG A 21 -15.84 -15.87 13.77
C ARG A 21 -16.11 -14.69 14.70
N PHE A 22 -16.63 -13.63 14.11
CA PHE A 22 -17.13 -12.45 14.82
C PHE A 22 -18.65 -12.41 14.71
N ASN A 23 -19.33 -12.23 15.84
CA ASN A 23 -20.76 -12.01 15.87
C ASN A 23 -21.01 -10.50 15.86
N GLY A 24 -21.79 -10.04 14.89
CA GLY A 24 -22.10 -8.62 14.68
C GLY A 24 -22.01 -8.21 13.22
N GLY A 25 -22.40 -6.97 12.92
CA GLY A 25 -22.29 -6.38 11.59
C GLY A 25 -20.85 -6.09 11.21
N PHE A 26 -20.66 -5.63 9.98
CA PHE A 26 -19.34 -5.37 9.41
C PHE A 26 -18.54 -4.29 10.19
N GLU A 27 -19.21 -3.20 10.63
CA GLU A 27 -18.57 -2.15 11.46
C GLU A 27 -18.08 -2.68 12.81
N ALA A 28 -18.91 -3.54 13.47
CA ALA A 28 -18.52 -4.13 14.74
C ALA A 28 -17.28 -5.02 14.61
N TRP A 29 -17.20 -5.80 13.52
CA TRP A 29 -16.02 -6.59 13.19
C TRP A 29 -14.80 -5.69 12.92
N GLN A 30 -14.94 -4.65 12.11
CA GLN A 30 -13.85 -3.71 11.80
C GLN A 30 -13.32 -3.07 13.07
N HIS A 31 -14.17 -2.54 13.92
CA HIS A 31 -13.78 -1.96 15.20
C HIS A 31 -13.07 -2.96 16.12
N ALA A 32 -13.60 -4.20 16.23
CA ALA A 32 -12.98 -5.24 17.05
C ALA A 32 -11.58 -5.63 16.52
N ARG A 33 -11.42 -5.66 15.21
CA ARG A 33 -10.13 -5.90 14.52
C ARG A 33 -9.13 -4.79 14.81
N ASP A 34 -9.55 -3.53 14.70
CA ASP A 34 -8.68 -2.37 14.97
C ASP A 34 -8.21 -2.35 16.44
N VAL A 35 -9.12 -2.62 17.37
CA VAL A 35 -8.80 -2.74 18.80
C VAL A 35 -7.82 -3.89 19.07
N ALA A 36 -8.06 -5.07 18.49
CA ALA A 36 -7.16 -6.21 18.64
C ALA A 36 -5.78 -5.95 18.07
N ARG A 37 -5.73 -5.26 16.92
CA ARG A 37 -4.48 -4.85 16.29
C ARG A 37 -3.71 -3.87 17.17
N GLN A 38 -4.35 -2.85 17.70
CA GLN A 38 -3.72 -1.89 18.60
C GLN A 38 -3.16 -2.57 19.84
N GLN A 39 -3.93 -3.47 20.46
CA GLN A 39 -3.48 -4.25 21.62
C GLN A 39 -2.24 -5.11 21.31
N HIS A 40 -2.16 -5.66 20.10
CA HIS A 40 -1.01 -6.44 19.67
C HIS A 40 0.24 -5.56 19.48
N TYR A 41 0.09 -4.36 18.91
CA TYR A 41 1.18 -3.37 18.81
C TYR A 41 1.67 -2.95 20.20
N ASP A 42 0.76 -2.60 21.11
CA ASP A 42 1.11 -2.20 22.46
C ASP A 42 1.88 -3.31 23.20
N ALA A 43 1.41 -4.56 23.08
CA ALA A 43 2.08 -5.72 23.67
C ALA A 43 3.49 -5.97 23.08
N TYR A 44 3.63 -5.80 21.77
CA TYR A 44 4.92 -5.96 21.08
C TYR A 44 5.91 -4.85 21.49
N ASP A 45 5.47 -3.62 21.58
CA ASP A 45 6.29 -2.48 22.02
C ASP A 45 6.72 -2.63 23.49
N GLU A 46 5.82 -3.10 24.35
CA GLU A 46 6.14 -3.41 25.74
C GLU A 46 7.21 -4.53 25.83
N PHE A 47 7.03 -5.61 25.07
CA PHE A 47 8.02 -6.69 24.98
C PHE A 47 9.38 -6.19 24.51
N ASN A 48 9.44 -5.41 23.43
CA ASN A 48 10.70 -4.87 22.89
C ASN A 48 11.37 -3.90 23.86
N THR A 49 10.59 -3.09 24.55
CA THR A 49 11.10 -2.18 25.58
C THR A 49 11.75 -2.96 26.73
N LYS A 50 11.07 -3.96 27.28
CA LYS A 50 11.61 -4.83 28.33
C LYS A 50 12.87 -5.56 27.86
N ARG A 51 12.83 -6.11 26.65
CA ARG A 51 13.96 -6.80 26.02
C ARG A 51 15.18 -5.88 25.90
N SER A 52 15.00 -4.70 25.34
CA SER A 52 16.08 -3.71 25.16
C SER A 52 16.68 -3.26 26.47
N GLN A 53 15.85 -3.02 27.50
CA GLN A 53 16.31 -2.67 28.84
C GLN A 53 17.14 -3.78 29.49
N LEU A 54 16.71 -5.03 29.39
CA LEU A 54 17.46 -6.18 29.92
C LEU A 54 18.77 -6.37 29.17
N GLN A 55 18.79 -6.22 27.84
CA GLN A 55 20.01 -6.31 27.03
C GLN A 55 21.01 -5.21 27.41
N ALA A 56 20.57 -3.95 27.47
CA ALA A 56 21.42 -2.82 27.87
C ALA A 56 21.98 -3.00 29.29
N ARG A 57 21.14 -3.46 30.23
CA ARG A 57 21.53 -3.73 31.61
C ARG A 57 22.57 -4.85 31.71
N ALA A 58 22.37 -5.96 30.99
CA ALA A 58 23.32 -7.06 30.95
C ALA A 58 24.67 -6.62 30.38
N GLN A 59 24.65 -5.89 29.27
CA GLN A 59 25.86 -5.37 28.64
C GLN A 59 26.63 -4.39 29.55
N THR A 60 25.94 -3.49 30.22
CA THR A 60 26.53 -2.55 31.17
C THR A 60 27.17 -3.30 32.36
N GLN A 61 26.48 -4.28 32.91
CA GLN A 61 26.99 -5.09 34.03
C GLN A 61 28.21 -5.90 33.62
N GLN A 62 28.24 -6.49 32.43
CA GLN A 62 29.41 -7.20 31.87
C GLN A 62 30.60 -6.25 31.71
N GLN A 63 30.39 -5.07 31.12
CA GLN A 63 31.45 -4.06 30.94
C GLN A 63 32.04 -3.59 32.29
N TRP A 64 31.18 -3.32 33.29
CA TRP A 64 31.64 -2.96 34.63
C TRP A 64 32.41 -4.09 35.31
N SER A 65 31.96 -5.30 35.23
CA SER A 65 32.68 -6.47 35.77
C SER A 65 34.08 -6.62 35.14
N ALA A 66 34.13 -6.58 33.79
CA ALA A 66 35.40 -6.71 33.07
C ALA A 66 36.35 -5.52 33.36
N ALA A 67 35.87 -4.32 33.41
CA ALA A 67 36.66 -3.13 33.75
C ALA A 67 37.16 -3.21 35.19
N GLY A 68 36.33 -3.63 36.15
CA GLY A 68 36.70 -3.77 37.55
C GLY A 68 37.79 -4.80 37.76
N VAL A 69 37.66 -5.97 37.12
CA VAL A 69 38.73 -7.01 37.19
C VAL A 69 40.02 -6.53 36.54
N ARG A 70 39.97 -5.87 35.37
CA ARG A 70 41.14 -5.32 34.71
C ARG A 70 41.83 -4.27 35.57
N LYS A 71 41.08 -3.35 36.16
CA LYS A 71 41.61 -2.28 37.05
C LYS A 71 42.26 -2.91 38.28
N ALA A 72 41.64 -3.91 38.93
CA ALA A 72 42.18 -4.57 40.10
C ALA A 72 43.51 -5.33 39.78
N LYS A 73 43.66 -5.90 38.57
CA LYS A 73 44.89 -6.58 38.15
C LYS A 73 46.01 -5.63 37.73
N THR A 74 45.71 -4.48 37.17
CA THR A 74 46.71 -3.54 36.58
C THR A 74 47.11 -2.42 37.55
N ASP A 75 46.38 -2.23 38.64
CA ASP A 75 46.67 -1.16 39.64
C ASP A 75 47.95 -1.53 40.42
N LYS A 76 49.05 -0.81 40.10
CA LYS A 76 50.34 -0.96 40.74
C LYS A 76 50.48 -0.08 42.00
N SER A 77 49.58 0.85 42.21
CA SER A 77 49.61 1.79 43.35
C SER A 77 49.11 1.21 44.65
N GLU A 78 48.44 0.04 44.60
CA GLU A 78 47.85 -0.66 45.73
C GLU A 78 48.62 -1.94 46.03
N PRO A 79 49.53 -2.00 47.03
CA PRO A 79 50.33 -3.19 47.36
C PRO A 79 49.55 -4.26 48.15
N ASP A 80 48.40 -3.89 48.78
CA ASP A 80 47.67 -4.83 49.65
C ASP A 80 46.86 -5.85 48.81
N LYS A 81 47.24 -7.12 49.00
CA LYS A 81 46.60 -8.29 48.36
C LYS A 81 45.14 -8.43 48.79
N ASN A 82 44.78 -8.04 50.01
CA ASN A 82 43.41 -8.18 50.52
C ASN A 82 42.47 -7.19 49.86
N ILE A 83 42.93 -5.96 49.60
CA ILE A 83 42.16 -4.93 48.86
C ILE A 83 41.93 -5.37 47.40
N LYS A 84 42.96 -5.93 46.75
CA LYS A 84 42.83 -6.47 45.39
C LYS A 84 41.84 -7.62 45.34
N ALA A 85 41.90 -8.57 46.28
CA ALA A 85 40.97 -9.70 46.35
C ALA A 85 39.54 -9.22 46.58
N HIS A 86 39.30 -8.21 47.43
CA HIS A 86 38.00 -7.63 47.68
C HIS A 86 37.41 -6.93 46.42
N ARG A 87 38.24 -6.19 45.67
CA ARG A 87 37.85 -5.56 44.40
C ARG A 87 37.48 -6.60 43.33
N ILE A 88 38.22 -7.70 43.25
CA ILE A 88 37.90 -8.82 42.33
C ILE A 88 36.58 -9.45 42.74
N ALA A 89 36.40 -9.78 44.04
CA ALA A 89 35.16 -10.39 44.52
C ALA A 89 33.92 -9.48 44.28
N THR A 90 34.11 -8.16 44.40
CA THR A 90 33.04 -7.20 44.07
C THR A 90 32.68 -7.21 42.57
N SER A 91 33.73 -7.31 41.71
CA SER A 91 33.51 -7.41 40.28
C SER A 91 32.87 -8.75 39.87
N GLU A 92 33.17 -9.82 40.56
CA GLU A 92 32.53 -11.14 40.38
C GLU A 92 31.07 -11.14 40.82
N LYS A 93 30.70 -10.39 41.88
CA LYS A 93 29.29 -10.16 42.24
C LYS A 93 28.52 -9.43 41.14
N VAL A 94 29.15 -8.46 40.43
CA VAL A 94 28.55 -7.79 39.27
C VAL A 94 28.39 -8.74 38.11
N ALA A 95 29.37 -9.62 37.87
CA ALA A 95 29.25 -10.70 36.86
C ALA A 95 28.09 -11.66 37.16
N GLY A 96 27.89 -12.00 38.45
CA GLY A 96 26.74 -12.81 38.88
C GLY A 96 25.40 -12.12 38.58
N LYS A 97 25.31 -10.77 38.78
CA LYS A 97 24.13 -10.00 38.42
C LYS A 97 23.91 -9.95 36.90
N ALA A 98 24.98 -9.85 36.09
CA ALA A 98 24.88 -9.92 34.64
C ALA A 98 24.27 -11.26 34.19
N LYS A 99 24.75 -12.40 34.75
CA LYS A 99 24.18 -13.73 34.49
C LYS A 99 22.70 -13.84 34.89
N GLN A 100 22.29 -13.19 35.98
CA GLN A 100 20.88 -13.19 36.36
C GLN A 100 20.04 -12.39 35.34
N THR A 101 20.55 -11.25 34.86
CA THR A 101 19.87 -10.41 33.84
C THR A 101 19.79 -11.15 32.53
N GLU A 102 20.82 -11.88 32.10
CA GLU A 102 20.82 -12.74 30.92
C GLU A 102 19.75 -13.85 31.02
N ARG A 103 19.68 -14.52 32.17
CA ARG A 103 18.63 -15.54 32.41
C ARG A 103 17.22 -14.93 32.39
N ALA A 104 17.05 -13.69 32.86
CA ALA A 104 15.79 -12.99 32.78
C ALA A 104 15.42 -12.67 31.34
N LEU A 105 16.41 -12.27 30.52
CA LEU A 105 16.24 -12.05 29.07
C LEU A 105 15.84 -13.36 28.36
N GLU A 106 16.54 -14.47 28.63
CA GLU A 106 16.21 -15.79 28.07
C GLU A 106 14.78 -16.23 28.43
N ARG A 107 14.34 -15.96 29.69
CA ARG A 107 12.97 -16.27 30.12
C ARG A 107 11.95 -15.42 29.39
N LEU A 108 12.20 -14.12 29.23
CA LEU A 108 11.35 -13.20 28.50
C LEU A 108 11.20 -13.66 27.04
N GLU A 109 12.30 -14.00 26.38
CA GLU A 109 12.31 -14.48 24.98
C GLU A 109 11.65 -15.86 24.81
N ARG A 110 11.70 -16.72 25.83
CA ARG A 110 11.11 -18.07 25.77
C ARG A 110 9.62 -18.07 26.10
N ASN A 111 9.20 -17.31 27.10
CA ASN A 111 7.87 -17.44 27.71
C ASN A 111 6.93 -16.30 27.33
N GLU A 112 7.45 -15.12 27.02
CA GLU A 112 6.69 -13.90 26.79
C GLU A 112 6.97 -13.32 25.40
N ARG A 113 7.53 -14.11 24.49
CA ARG A 113 7.82 -13.65 23.14
C ARG A 113 6.53 -13.28 22.46
N VAL A 114 6.40 -12.01 22.12
CA VAL A 114 5.37 -11.50 21.24
C VAL A 114 5.95 -11.43 19.83
N GLU A 115 5.31 -12.07 18.88
CA GLU A 115 5.69 -11.94 17.47
C GLU A 115 5.43 -10.53 16.99
N ALA A 116 6.25 -10.04 16.06
CA ALA A 116 6.01 -8.75 15.44
C ALA A 116 4.58 -8.74 14.88
N PRO A 117 3.79 -7.68 15.16
CA PRO A 117 2.49 -7.54 14.54
C PRO A 117 2.67 -7.69 13.03
N TRP A 118 1.83 -8.53 12.42
CA TRP A 118 1.78 -8.59 10.99
C TRP A 118 1.28 -7.22 10.50
N GLU A 119 2.20 -6.46 9.93
CA GLU A 119 1.82 -5.24 9.24
C GLU A 119 1.16 -5.66 7.93
N PRO A 120 -0.14 -5.38 7.74
CA PRO A 120 -0.68 -5.48 6.40
C PRO A 120 0.24 -4.59 5.54
N TRP A 121 0.77 -5.18 4.44
CA TRP A 121 1.58 -4.40 3.53
C TRP A 121 0.87 -3.07 3.28
N GLU A 122 1.52 -1.98 3.65
CA GLU A 122 1.02 -0.65 3.34
C GLU A 122 1.41 -0.35 1.91
N LEU A 123 0.41 -0.11 1.08
CA LEU A 123 0.58 0.37 -0.28
C LEU A 123 1.11 1.81 -0.20
N HIS A 124 2.38 2.01 0.07
CA HIS A 124 2.98 3.34 -0.02
C HIS A 124 3.01 3.76 -1.49
N LEU A 125 1.87 4.24 -1.96
CA LEU A 125 1.72 4.82 -3.28
C LEU A 125 2.21 6.26 -3.24
N ASP A 126 3.51 6.45 -3.30
CA ASP A 126 4.09 7.73 -3.68
C ASP A 126 3.91 7.90 -5.17
N PHE A 127 2.88 8.65 -5.56
CA PHE A 127 2.67 8.94 -6.98
C PHE A 127 3.79 9.83 -7.50
N ALA A 128 4.59 9.28 -8.41
CA ALA A 128 5.52 10.09 -9.19
C ALA A 128 4.71 11.14 -9.96
N THR A 129 4.99 12.41 -9.72
CA THR A 129 4.33 13.54 -10.38
C THR A 129 5.12 13.94 -11.61
N ALA A 130 4.44 14.10 -12.74
CA ALA A 130 4.99 14.80 -13.90
C ALA A 130 4.84 16.33 -13.72
N GLU A 131 5.55 17.08 -14.54
CA GLU A 131 5.34 18.53 -14.61
C GLU A 131 3.85 18.85 -14.90
N ARG A 132 3.38 19.99 -14.41
CA ARG A 132 1.99 20.43 -14.64
C ARG A 132 1.68 20.45 -16.12
N SER A 133 0.53 19.89 -16.52
CA SER A 133 -0.02 20.09 -17.85
C SER A 133 -0.41 21.57 -18.03
N GLY A 134 -0.58 21.99 -19.29
CA GLY A 134 -1.28 23.25 -19.58
C GLY A 134 -2.69 23.24 -18.99
N THR A 135 -3.40 24.36 -19.14
CA THR A 135 -4.77 24.50 -18.62
C THR A 135 -5.71 23.43 -19.19
N ASP A 136 -5.59 23.15 -20.50
CA ASP A 136 -6.43 22.18 -21.19
C ASP A 136 -5.78 20.81 -21.18
N VAL A 137 -6.50 19.82 -20.67
CA VAL A 137 -6.06 18.41 -20.60
C VAL A 137 -6.56 17.63 -21.80
N ALA A 138 -7.87 17.61 -22.01
CA ALA A 138 -8.50 16.91 -23.14
C ALA A 138 -9.88 17.50 -23.42
N ALA A 139 -10.29 17.48 -24.68
CA ALA A 139 -11.65 17.88 -25.07
C ALA A 139 -12.18 16.97 -26.19
N LEU A 140 -13.49 16.72 -26.16
CA LEU A 140 -14.27 16.13 -27.23
C LEU A 140 -15.23 17.19 -27.78
N HIS A 141 -15.32 17.29 -29.09
CA HIS A 141 -16.25 18.22 -29.80
C HIS A 141 -17.15 17.41 -30.74
N ALA A 142 -18.45 17.39 -30.44
CA ALA A 142 -19.45 16.60 -31.15
C ALA A 142 -19.03 15.17 -31.50
N ALA A 143 -18.26 14.56 -30.56
CA ALA A 143 -17.61 13.27 -30.80
C ALA A 143 -18.59 12.13 -30.74
N THR A 144 -18.56 11.26 -31.75
CA THR A 144 -19.37 10.05 -31.82
C THR A 144 -18.49 8.85 -32.07
N VAL A 145 -18.74 7.76 -31.33
CA VAL A 145 -18.09 6.45 -31.51
C VAL A 145 -19.14 5.37 -31.65
N ARG A 146 -19.06 4.58 -32.71
CA ARG A 146 -19.95 3.42 -32.95
C ARG A 146 -19.20 2.12 -32.72
N LEU A 147 -19.76 1.25 -31.91
CA LEU A 147 -19.22 -0.10 -31.62
C LEU A 147 -20.33 -1.12 -31.80
N GLY A 148 -20.48 -1.63 -33.01
CA GLY A 148 -21.61 -2.49 -33.38
C GLY A 148 -22.94 -1.76 -33.27
N GLU A 149 -23.86 -2.25 -32.43
CA GLU A 149 -25.16 -1.61 -32.16
C GLU A 149 -25.10 -0.44 -31.16
N PHE A 150 -23.99 -0.35 -30.40
CA PHE A 150 -23.82 0.72 -29.42
C PHE A 150 -23.24 1.99 -30.06
N THR A 151 -23.80 3.14 -29.68
CA THR A 151 -23.30 4.45 -30.09
C THR A 151 -23.10 5.34 -28.87
N LEU A 152 -21.89 5.84 -28.71
CA LEU A 152 -21.57 6.93 -27.77
C LEU A 152 -21.66 8.25 -28.51
N GLY A 153 -22.40 9.21 -27.97
CA GLY A 153 -22.42 10.56 -28.48
C GLY A 153 -23.65 10.95 -29.27
N PRO A 154 -23.66 12.19 -29.85
CA PRO A 154 -22.54 13.15 -29.83
C PRO A 154 -22.23 13.68 -28.44
N VAL A 155 -20.92 13.78 -28.11
CA VAL A 155 -20.43 14.23 -26.81
C VAL A 155 -19.57 15.49 -26.97
N ASP A 156 -19.89 16.51 -26.16
CA ASP A 156 -19.14 17.77 -26.01
C ASP A 156 -18.69 17.89 -24.56
N VAL A 157 -17.40 17.71 -24.28
CA VAL A 157 -16.82 17.86 -22.93
C VAL A 157 -15.39 18.38 -22.99
N ALA A 158 -14.98 19.06 -21.94
CA ALA A 158 -13.60 19.48 -21.74
C ALA A 158 -13.15 19.13 -20.32
N VAL A 159 -11.90 18.68 -20.21
CA VAL A 159 -11.19 18.42 -18.96
C VAL A 159 -10.07 19.43 -18.82
N THR A 160 -10.01 20.09 -17.68
CA THR A 160 -8.99 21.07 -17.35
C THR A 160 -8.04 20.54 -16.27
N ALA A 161 -6.86 21.16 -16.16
CA ALA A 161 -5.86 20.77 -15.16
C ALA A 161 -6.42 20.95 -13.74
N GLY A 162 -6.31 19.90 -12.93
CA GLY A 162 -6.83 19.86 -11.57
C GLY A 162 -8.28 19.40 -11.47
N ASP A 163 -8.95 19.10 -12.58
CA ASP A 163 -10.29 18.49 -12.54
C ASP A 163 -10.24 17.13 -11.86
N ARG A 164 -11.21 16.90 -10.98
CA ARG A 164 -11.43 15.62 -10.30
C ARG A 164 -12.83 15.14 -10.65
N ILE A 165 -12.89 14.33 -11.70
CA ILE A 165 -14.16 13.97 -12.35
C ILE A 165 -14.56 12.57 -11.93
N MET A 166 -15.75 12.47 -11.33
CA MET A 166 -16.42 11.20 -11.08
C MET A 166 -17.26 10.83 -12.29
N ILE A 167 -17.15 9.60 -12.77
CA ILE A 167 -17.92 9.08 -13.89
C ILE A 167 -18.78 7.90 -13.43
N THR A 168 -20.09 8.05 -13.52
CA THR A 168 -21.07 7.04 -13.12
C THR A 168 -21.95 6.62 -14.30
N GLY A 169 -22.69 5.52 -14.15
CA GLY A 169 -23.61 4.99 -15.15
C GLY A 169 -23.65 3.47 -15.11
N GLU A 170 -24.66 2.86 -15.70
CA GLU A 170 -24.83 1.40 -15.74
C GLU A 170 -23.69 0.69 -16.48
N ASN A 171 -23.57 -0.63 -16.26
CA ASN A 171 -22.64 -1.44 -17.05
C ASN A 171 -23.05 -1.42 -18.52
N GLY A 172 -22.08 -1.21 -19.41
CA GLY A 172 -22.37 -1.09 -20.85
C GLY A 172 -22.86 0.31 -21.30
N SER A 173 -23.01 1.29 -20.40
CA SER A 173 -23.48 2.65 -20.76
C SER A 173 -22.49 3.44 -21.61
N GLY A 174 -21.21 3.01 -21.72
CA GLY A 174 -20.19 3.66 -22.54
C GLY A 174 -19.09 4.39 -21.79
N LYS A 175 -18.98 4.25 -20.44
CA LYS A 175 -17.97 4.93 -19.61
C LYS A 175 -16.54 4.69 -20.10
N THR A 176 -16.17 3.42 -20.32
CA THR A 176 -14.84 3.05 -20.83
C THR A 176 -14.61 3.57 -22.24
N THR A 177 -15.64 3.56 -23.10
CA THR A 177 -15.57 4.11 -24.46
C THR A 177 -15.35 5.62 -24.42
N LEU A 178 -16.05 6.34 -23.54
CA LEU A 178 -15.88 7.78 -23.31
C LEU A 178 -14.42 8.11 -22.91
N LEU A 179 -13.86 7.39 -21.95
CA LEU A 179 -12.47 7.58 -21.52
C LEU A 179 -11.49 7.33 -22.69
N ARG A 180 -11.70 6.26 -23.45
CA ARG A 180 -10.86 5.93 -24.60
C ARG A 180 -10.97 6.99 -25.71
N ALA A 181 -12.17 7.51 -25.99
CA ALA A 181 -12.39 8.58 -26.95
C ALA A 181 -11.70 9.87 -26.50
N LEU A 182 -11.84 10.22 -25.22
CA LEU A 182 -11.26 11.44 -24.63
C LEU A 182 -9.72 11.50 -24.75
N PHE A 183 -9.06 10.36 -24.66
CA PHE A 183 -7.59 10.27 -24.77
C PHE A 183 -7.13 9.76 -26.15
N GLY A 184 -8.00 9.72 -27.14
CA GLY A 184 -7.63 9.35 -28.52
C GLY A 184 -7.26 7.89 -28.70
N GLU A 185 -7.72 6.98 -27.83
CA GLU A 185 -7.43 5.56 -27.86
C GLU A 185 -8.43 4.75 -28.70
N VAL A 186 -9.46 5.42 -29.24
CA VAL A 186 -10.45 4.87 -30.16
C VAL A 186 -10.70 5.89 -31.27
N GLU A 187 -10.89 5.39 -32.49
CA GLU A 187 -11.23 6.21 -33.64
C GLU A 187 -12.65 6.75 -33.50
N LEU A 188 -12.85 8.03 -33.85
CA LEU A 188 -14.15 8.70 -33.83
C LEU A 188 -14.82 8.55 -35.19
N ASP A 189 -16.11 8.18 -35.20
CA ASP A 189 -16.92 8.19 -36.41
C ASP A 189 -17.26 9.61 -36.89
N SER A 190 -17.38 10.54 -35.92
CA SER A 190 -17.57 11.99 -36.20
C SER A 190 -17.08 12.82 -35.03
N GLY A 191 -16.92 14.11 -35.28
CA GLY A 191 -16.40 15.06 -34.31
C GLY A 191 -14.88 15.12 -34.25
N SER A 192 -14.34 15.61 -33.15
CA SER A 192 -12.89 15.68 -32.96
C SER A 192 -12.49 15.53 -31.50
N VAL A 193 -11.28 15.05 -31.27
CA VAL A 193 -10.61 15.01 -29.95
C VAL A 193 -9.42 15.95 -29.97
N GLN A 194 -9.27 16.70 -28.89
CA GLN A 194 -8.12 17.59 -28.68
C GLN A 194 -7.44 17.21 -27.38
N LEU A 195 -6.12 16.95 -27.43
CA LEU A 195 -5.29 16.70 -26.26
C LEU A 195 -4.41 17.91 -25.99
N GLY A 196 -4.29 18.25 -24.72
CA GLY A 196 -3.40 19.30 -24.25
C GLY A 196 -1.93 18.93 -24.46
N ARG A 197 -1.09 19.96 -24.62
CA ARG A 197 0.36 19.77 -24.67
C ARG A 197 0.88 19.32 -23.31
N SER A 198 1.86 18.44 -23.30
CA SER A 198 2.49 17.91 -22.07
C SER A 198 1.55 17.07 -21.17
N VAL A 199 0.44 16.58 -21.72
CA VAL A 199 -0.45 15.66 -21.01
C VAL A 199 0.20 14.28 -20.96
N GLN A 200 0.41 13.78 -19.74
CA GLN A 200 0.93 12.44 -19.47
C GLN A 200 -0.13 11.66 -18.71
N VAL A 201 -0.81 10.78 -19.42
CA VAL A 201 -1.91 9.97 -18.87
C VAL A 201 -1.38 8.66 -18.33
N SER A 202 -1.75 8.33 -17.10
CA SER A 202 -1.62 6.98 -16.56
C SER A 202 -3.00 6.40 -16.35
N THR A 203 -3.25 5.21 -16.94
CA THR A 203 -4.55 4.55 -16.88
C THR A 203 -4.44 3.26 -16.08
N LEU A 204 -5.25 3.12 -15.03
CA LEU A 204 -5.50 1.87 -14.36
C LEU A 204 -6.78 1.25 -14.93
N ARG A 205 -6.62 0.30 -15.81
CA ARG A 205 -7.75 -0.43 -16.41
C ARG A 205 -7.91 -1.77 -15.71
N GLN A 206 -9.14 -2.27 -15.69
CA GLN A 206 -9.52 -3.61 -15.20
C GLN A 206 -8.82 -4.77 -15.95
N GLN A 207 -7.80 -4.48 -16.77
CA GLN A 207 -7.17 -5.48 -17.59
C GLN A 207 -6.05 -6.22 -16.84
N ARG A 208 -6.32 -7.48 -16.53
CA ARG A 208 -5.35 -8.49 -16.07
C ARG A 208 -4.18 -8.75 -17.04
N LYS A 209 -4.10 -8.02 -18.16
CA LYS A 209 -3.14 -8.25 -19.24
C LYS A 209 -1.95 -7.30 -19.26
N LEU A 210 -1.78 -6.43 -18.25
CA LEU A 210 -0.70 -5.42 -18.24
C LEU A 210 0.72 -6.01 -18.42
N PHE A 211 0.88 -7.29 -18.10
CA PHE A 211 2.16 -8.00 -18.18
C PHE A 211 2.01 -9.38 -18.81
N ALA A 212 0.93 -9.62 -19.60
CA ALA A 212 0.57 -10.96 -20.08
C ALA A 212 1.69 -11.67 -20.84
N ASP A 213 2.51 -10.92 -21.56
CA ASP A 213 3.59 -11.45 -22.39
C ASP A 213 4.97 -11.42 -21.69
N ALA A 214 5.04 -10.94 -20.44
CA ALA A 214 6.30 -10.87 -19.73
C ALA A 214 6.65 -12.22 -19.07
N PRO A 215 7.92 -12.67 -19.13
CA PRO A 215 8.36 -13.93 -18.55
C PRO A 215 8.22 -13.97 -17.02
N SER A 216 8.24 -12.81 -16.37
CA SER A 216 7.97 -12.65 -14.95
C SER A 216 7.41 -11.26 -14.66
N LEU A 217 6.76 -11.11 -13.48
CA LEU A 217 6.29 -9.80 -13.04
C LEU A 217 7.44 -8.79 -12.95
N LEU A 218 8.57 -9.19 -12.34
CA LEU A 218 9.75 -8.34 -12.23
C LEU A 218 10.17 -7.79 -13.61
N ARG A 219 10.27 -8.66 -14.59
CA ARG A 219 10.73 -8.26 -15.94
C ARG A 219 9.73 -7.32 -16.60
N GLY A 220 8.45 -7.67 -16.57
CA GLY A 220 7.40 -6.80 -17.12
C GLY A 220 7.34 -5.43 -16.45
N PHE A 221 7.58 -5.37 -15.14
CA PHE A 221 7.60 -4.11 -14.40
C PHE A 221 8.87 -3.28 -14.74
N THR A 222 10.06 -3.91 -14.76
CA THR A 222 11.32 -3.28 -15.14
C THR A 222 11.25 -2.67 -16.54
N ASP A 223 10.76 -3.43 -17.52
CA ASP A 223 10.61 -2.98 -18.91
C ASP A 223 9.59 -1.83 -19.03
N ALA A 224 8.54 -1.85 -18.21
CA ALA A 224 7.51 -0.81 -18.22
C ALA A 224 7.93 0.51 -17.57
N VAL A 225 8.86 0.46 -16.60
CA VAL A 225 9.33 1.64 -15.84
C VAL A 225 10.69 2.13 -16.30
N GLY A 226 11.52 1.25 -16.87
CA GLY A 226 12.89 1.56 -17.29
C GLY A 226 13.86 1.76 -16.12
N CYS A 227 13.58 1.16 -14.94
CA CYS A 227 14.41 1.23 -13.76
C CYS A 227 15.22 -0.06 -13.55
N ASP A 228 16.23 0.00 -12.67
CA ASP A 228 17.02 -1.14 -12.26
C ASP A 228 16.16 -2.18 -11.51
N ASP A 229 16.44 -3.47 -11.73
CA ASP A 229 15.76 -4.60 -11.08
C ASP A 229 15.71 -4.47 -9.55
N GLN A 230 16.78 -3.94 -8.93
CA GLN A 230 16.83 -3.78 -7.48
C GLN A 230 15.83 -2.72 -6.97
N VAL A 231 15.67 -1.63 -7.72
CA VAL A 231 14.68 -0.58 -7.43
C VAL A 231 13.27 -1.16 -7.57
N VAL A 232 13.03 -1.90 -8.65
CA VAL A 232 11.74 -2.53 -8.92
C VAL A 232 11.41 -3.58 -7.85
N ARG A 233 12.36 -4.42 -7.43
CA ARG A 233 12.17 -5.38 -6.33
C ARG A 233 11.74 -4.68 -5.03
N SER A 234 12.40 -3.57 -4.71
CA SER A 234 12.06 -2.77 -3.52
C SER A 234 10.65 -2.17 -3.61
N GLN A 235 10.22 -1.72 -4.77
CA GLN A 235 8.87 -1.19 -4.98
C GLN A 235 7.82 -2.31 -4.90
N LEU A 236 8.06 -3.45 -5.55
CA LEU A 236 7.14 -4.59 -5.52
C LEU A 236 7.00 -5.19 -4.11
N ALA A 237 8.09 -5.21 -3.33
CA ALA A 237 8.06 -5.63 -1.92
C ALA A 237 7.14 -4.73 -1.07
N LYS A 238 7.17 -3.40 -1.30
CA LYS A 238 6.24 -2.45 -0.66
C LYS A 238 4.77 -2.69 -1.04
N LEU A 239 4.51 -3.43 -2.10
CA LEU A 239 3.17 -3.85 -2.54
C LEU A 239 2.78 -5.25 -2.01
N GLY A 240 3.55 -5.80 -1.07
CA GLY A 240 3.33 -7.14 -0.54
C GLY A 240 3.60 -8.27 -1.54
N LEU A 241 4.41 -7.98 -2.57
CA LEU A 241 4.83 -8.95 -3.58
C LEU A 241 6.26 -9.39 -3.26
N ASP A 242 6.40 -10.55 -2.63
CA ASP A 242 7.68 -11.10 -2.24
C ASP A 242 8.51 -11.64 -3.43
N THR A 243 9.76 -11.96 -3.18
CA THR A 243 10.70 -12.42 -4.22
C THR A 243 10.21 -13.67 -4.94
N GLN A 244 9.50 -14.57 -4.26
CA GLN A 244 8.99 -15.80 -4.89
C GLN A 244 7.85 -15.51 -5.87
N ARG A 245 7.08 -14.45 -5.63
CA ARG A 245 5.94 -14.04 -6.46
C ARG A 245 6.38 -13.22 -7.67
N ILE A 246 7.34 -12.30 -7.49
CA ILE A 246 7.77 -11.40 -8.57
C ILE A 246 8.56 -12.11 -9.68
N ASP A 247 9.20 -13.23 -9.38
CA ASP A 247 9.94 -14.03 -10.37
C ASP A 247 9.04 -15.01 -11.16
N ARG A 248 7.72 -15.06 -10.86
CA ARG A 248 6.73 -15.90 -11.58
C ARG A 248 6.11 -15.16 -12.76
N PRO A 249 5.63 -15.90 -13.77
CA PRO A 249 4.73 -15.35 -14.80
C PRO A 249 3.50 -14.69 -14.17
N VAL A 250 3.06 -13.59 -14.75
CA VAL A 250 1.92 -12.83 -14.19
C VAL A 250 0.63 -13.65 -14.19
N ALA A 251 0.49 -14.58 -15.13
CA ALA A 251 -0.66 -15.47 -15.20
C ALA A 251 -0.80 -16.38 -13.96
N ASP A 252 0.30 -16.66 -13.26
CA ASP A 252 0.33 -17.51 -12.05
C ASP A 252 0.03 -16.72 -10.77
N LEU A 253 -0.11 -15.40 -10.87
CA LEU A 253 -0.46 -14.54 -9.75
C LEU A 253 -1.97 -14.52 -9.53
N SER A 254 -2.38 -14.41 -8.27
CA SER A 254 -3.80 -14.19 -7.94
C SER A 254 -4.31 -12.86 -8.52
N PRO A 255 -5.62 -12.71 -8.74
CA PRO A 255 -6.21 -11.46 -9.21
C PRO A 255 -5.86 -10.24 -8.33
N GLY A 256 -5.78 -10.41 -7.01
CA GLY A 256 -5.36 -9.37 -6.08
C GLY A 256 -3.90 -8.98 -6.26
N GLU A 257 -2.98 -9.93 -6.43
CA GLU A 257 -1.56 -9.68 -6.70
C GLU A 257 -1.36 -8.95 -8.03
N GLN A 258 -2.09 -9.37 -9.07
CA GLN A 258 -2.07 -8.68 -10.37
C GLN A 258 -2.56 -7.23 -10.25
N THR A 259 -3.61 -6.99 -9.46
CA THR A 259 -4.14 -5.64 -9.24
C THR A 259 -3.16 -4.79 -8.44
N ARG A 260 -2.51 -5.35 -7.40
CA ARG A 260 -1.46 -4.67 -6.64
C ARG A 260 -0.26 -4.29 -7.51
N ALA A 261 0.19 -5.20 -8.37
CA ALA A 261 1.25 -4.90 -9.32
C ALA A 261 0.87 -3.78 -10.30
N ALA A 262 -0.37 -3.81 -10.80
CA ALA A 262 -0.90 -2.76 -11.66
C ALA A 262 -0.97 -1.39 -10.96
N LEU A 263 -1.37 -1.36 -9.67
CA LEU A 263 -1.36 -0.16 -8.85
C LEU A 263 0.06 0.36 -8.61
N GLY A 264 1.03 -0.52 -8.38
CA GLY A 264 2.43 -0.14 -8.25
C GLY A 264 2.98 0.50 -9.52
N LEU A 265 2.70 -0.10 -10.67
CA LEU A 265 3.08 0.48 -11.95
C LEU A 265 2.39 1.84 -12.19
N PHE A 266 1.12 1.92 -11.86
CA PHE A 266 0.34 3.14 -11.93
C PHE A 266 0.91 4.25 -11.03
N ALA A 267 1.44 3.91 -9.86
CA ALA A 267 2.06 4.87 -8.94
C ALA A 267 3.41 5.39 -9.42
N VAL A 268 4.27 4.49 -9.90
CA VAL A 268 5.66 4.82 -10.29
C VAL A 268 5.73 5.60 -11.60
N ARG A 269 4.79 5.40 -12.51
CA ARG A 269 4.72 6.18 -13.74
C ARG A 269 4.37 7.62 -13.44
N GLY A 270 5.30 8.53 -13.67
CA GLY A 270 5.05 9.97 -13.59
C GLY A 270 3.91 10.36 -14.53
N SER A 271 2.88 11.00 -13.99
CA SER A 271 1.75 11.47 -14.79
C SER A 271 1.12 12.71 -14.16
N ASN A 272 0.47 13.52 -14.99
CA ASN A 272 -0.33 14.66 -14.56
C ASN A 272 -1.82 14.44 -14.78
N VAL A 273 -2.20 13.28 -15.34
CA VAL A 273 -3.59 12.84 -15.47
C VAL A 273 -3.69 11.36 -15.06
N ARG A 274 -4.56 11.07 -14.12
CA ARG A 274 -4.85 9.72 -13.63
C ARG A 274 -6.24 9.30 -14.06
N VAL A 275 -6.32 8.15 -14.74
CA VAL A 275 -7.58 7.56 -15.19
C VAL A 275 -7.74 6.19 -14.54
N LEU A 276 -8.80 6.05 -13.75
CA LEU A 276 -9.11 4.82 -13.03
C LEU A 276 -10.49 4.31 -13.48
N ASP A 277 -10.53 3.10 -13.97
CA ASP A 277 -11.75 2.43 -14.41
C ASP A 277 -12.00 1.20 -13.52
N GLU A 278 -12.97 1.31 -12.61
CA GLU A 278 -13.33 0.31 -11.58
C GLU A 278 -12.13 -0.20 -10.77
N PRO A 279 -11.36 0.69 -10.10
CA PRO A 279 -10.08 0.33 -9.50
C PRO A 279 -10.20 -0.58 -8.26
N THR A 280 -11.36 -0.60 -7.60
CA THR A 280 -11.59 -1.38 -6.37
C THR A 280 -11.85 -2.86 -6.62
N ASN A 281 -12.10 -3.25 -7.88
CA ASN A 281 -12.34 -4.64 -8.22
C ASN A 281 -11.11 -5.50 -7.93
N HIS A 282 -11.30 -6.54 -7.11
CA HIS A 282 -10.27 -7.49 -6.66
C HIS A 282 -9.22 -6.92 -5.67
N LEU A 283 -9.48 -5.75 -5.09
CA LEU A 283 -8.70 -5.23 -3.96
C LEU A 283 -9.33 -5.67 -2.64
N ASP A 284 -8.47 -5.96 -1.68
CA ASP A 284 -8.85 -6.07 -0.28
C ASP A 284 -9.06 -4.68 0.35
N LEU A 285 -9.70 -4.65 1.50
CA LEU A 285 -10.05 -3.41 2.16
C LEU A 285 -8.82 -2.52 2.45
N PRO A 286 -7.69 -3.04 2.96
CA PRO A 286 -6.49 -2.25 3.17
C PRO A 286 -5.95 -1.60 1.89
N ALA A 287 -6.00 -2.30 0.75
CA ALA A 287 -5.57 -1.75 -0.53
C ALA A 287 -6.49 -0.64 -1.04
N ILE A 288 -7.80 -0.77 -0.78
CA ILE A 288 -8.77 0.27 -1.11
C ILE A 288 -8.48 1.54 -0.30
N GLU A 289 -8.27 1.43 1.03
CA GLU A 289 -7.96 2.56 1.91
C GLU A 289 -6.70 3.31 1.47
N GLN A 290 -5.71 2.60 1.03
CA GLN A 290 -4.47 3.20 0.54
C GLN A 290 -4.61 3.86 -0.83
N LEU A 291 -5.41 3.25 -1.72
CA LEU A 291 -5.77 3.88 -2.98
C LEU A 291 -6.54 5.18 -2.75
N GLU A 292 -7.49 5.19 -1.81
CA GLU A 292 -8.23 6.38 -1.38
C GLU A 292 -7.27 7.49 -0.92
N ALA A 293 -6.36 7.17 0.01
CA ALA A 293 -5.37 8.11 0.54
C ALA A 293 -4.45 8.65 -0.56
N ALA A 294 -3.96 7.78 -1.45
CA ALA A 294 -3.09 8.15 -2.55
C ALA A 294 -3.79 9.05 -3.58
N LEU A 295 -5.05 8.74 -3.92
CA LEU A 295 -5.85 9.58 -4.81
C LEU A 295 -6.15 10.94 -4.18
N GLN A 296 -6.43 10.99 -2.88
CA GLN A 296 -6.69 12.23 -2.17
C GLN A 296 -5.43 13.13 -2.13
N ALA A 297 -4.26 12.56 -1.95
CA ALA A 297 -2.99 13.27 -1.95
C ALA A 297 -2.51 13.70 -3.34
N PHE A 298 -3.05 13.12 -4.42
CA PHE A 298 -2.62 13.43 -5.80
C PHE A 298 -3.08 14.82 -6.22
N PRO A 299 -2.16 15.76 -6.57
CA PRO A 299 -2.48 17.16 -6.74
C PRO A 299 -2.98 17.54 -8.15
N HIS A 300 -3.05 16.57 -9.07
CA HIS A 300 -3.36 16.82 -10.48
C HIS A 300 -4.73 16.25 -10.87
N THR A 301 -4.97 16.12 -12.17
CA THR A 301 -6.26 15.71 -12.75
C THR A 301 -6.54 14.22 -12.51
N VAL A 302 -7.75 13.90 -12.06
CA VAL A 302 -8.23 12.54 -11.82
C VAL A 302 -9.56 12.32 -12.52
N LEU A 303 -9.66 11.25 -13.31
CA LEU A 303 -10.92 10.73 -13.84
C LEU A 303 -11.18 9.36 -13.22
N LEU A 304 -12.26 9.24 -12.48
CA LEU A 304 -12.58 8.04 -11.70
C LEU A 304 -13.93 7.48 -12.14
N VAL A 305 -13.91 6.26 -12.68
CA VAL A 305 -15.11 5.44 -12.90
C VAL A 305 -15.21 4.46 -11.75
N THR A 306 -16.27 4.52 -10.97
CA THR A 306 -16.53 3.54 -9.90
C THR A 306 -18.00 3.46 -9.54
N HIS A 307 -18.39 2.30 -9.03
CA HIS A 307 -19.67 2.04 -8.38
C HIS A 307 -19.53 1.84 -6.87
N ASP A 308 -18.29 1.88 -6.36
CA ASP A 308 -18.00 1.74 -4.94
C ASP A 308 -18.36 3.03 -4.20
N ARG A 309 -19.37 2.95 -3.34
CA ARG A 309 -19.87 4.10 -2.57
C ARG A 309 -18.83 4.67 -1.63
N ARG A 310 -17.99 3.81 -1.05
CA ARG A 310 -16.92 4.23 -0.14
C ARG A 310 -15.88 5.08 -0.89
N LEU A 311 -15.42 4.61 -2.05
CA LEU A 311 -14.48 5.37 -2.87
C LEU A 311 -15.09 6.70 -3.37
N LEU A 312 -16.41 6.71 -3.66
CA LEU A 312 -17.17 7.92 -4.03
C LEU A 312 -17.20 8.95 -2.89
N GLU A 313 -17.28 8.51 -1.64
CA GLU A 313 -17.31 9.37 -0.45
C GLU A 313 -15.90 9.83 -0.03
N ALA A 314 -14.91 8.95 -0.17
CA ALA A 314 -13.53 9.20 0.27
C ALA A 314 -12.76 10.14 -0.66
N VAL A 315 -13.00 10.07 -1.98
CA VAL A 315 -12.28 10.88 -2.97
C VAL A 315 -13.04 12.17 -3.27
N THR A 316 -12.45 13.30 -2.89
CA THR A 316 -13.03 14.61 -3.24
C THR A 316 -13.07 14.79 -4.74
N THR A 317 -14.26 15.04 -5.29
CA THR A 317 -14.48 15.32 -6.72
C THR A 317 -15.13 16.70 -6.88
N ASN A 318 -14.83 17.40 -7.98
CA ASN A 318 -15.38 18.72 -8.28
C ASN A 318 -16.36 18.70 -9.47
N ARG A 319 -16.40 17.59 -10.21
CA ARG A 319 -17.30 17.42 -11.35
C ARG A 319 -17.84 15.98 -11.37
N HIS A 320 -19.08 15.82 -11.84
CA HIS A 320 -19.73 14.52 -11.94
C HIS A 320 -20.34 14.33 -13.33
N TRP A 321 -19.87 13.31 -14.03
CA TRP A 321 -20.37 12.88 -15.33
C TRP A 321 -21.23 11.64 -15.16
N HIS A 322 -22.43 11.69 -15.67
CA HIS A 322 -23.30 10.52 -15.72
C HIS A 322 -23.47 10.06 -17.17
N VAL A 323 -23.13 8.80 -17.43
CA VAL A 323 -23.23 8.20 -18.78
C VAL A 323 -24.39 7.22 -18.79
N GLU A 324 -25.36 7.48 -19.64
CA GLU A 324 -26.54 6.65 -19.79
C GLU A 324 -26.85 6.46 -21.29
N HIS A 325 -26.97 5.19 -21.73
CA HIS A 325 -27.25 4.83 -23.13
C HIS A 325 -26.38 5.57 -24.17
N GLY A 326 -25.10 5.75 -23.91
CA GLY A 326 -24.18 6.45 -24.78
C GLY A 326 -24.29 7.98 -24.77
N GLN A 327 -25.16 8.54 -23.94
CA GLN A 327 -25.27 9.97 -23.72
C GLN A 327 -24.58 10.38 -22.43
N LEU A 328 -23.97 11.56 -22.42
CA LEU A 328 -23.29 12.11 -21.25
C LEU A 328 -24.07 13.31 -20.71
N VAL A 329 -24.30 13.29 -19.40
CA VAL A 329 -24.91 14.41 -18.66
C VAL A 329 -23.94 14.82 -17.56
N GLU A 330 -23.51 16.08 -17.58
CA GLU A 330 -22.72 16.65 -16.50
C GLU A 330 -23.64 17.17 -15.39
N ARG A 331 -23.43 16.69 -14.17
CA ARG A 331 -24.10 17.16 -12.96
C ARG A 331 -23.11 18.00 -12.15
N ARG A 332 -23.53 19.14 -11.75
CA ARG A 332 -22.76 20.04 -10.87
C ARG A 332 -23.10 19.81 -9.40
#